data_15d105dab49b04ba36f447deaf1ffc31
#
_entry.id   15d105dab49b04ba36f447deaf1ffc31
#
_cell.length_a   1.000
_cell.length_b   1.000
_cell.length_c   1.000
_cell.angle_alpha   90.00
_cell.angle_beta   90.00
_cell.angle_gamma   90.00
#
_symmetry.space_group_name_H-M   'P 1'
#
loop_
_entity.id
_entity.type
_entity.pdbx_description
1 polymer ?
#
loop_
_entity_poly.entity_id
_entity_poly.type
_entity_poly.pdbx_seq_one_letter_code
_entity_poly.pdbx_strand_id
1 'polypeptide(L)'
;RVTRFAPSPTGYLHLGGFFGALTDYLTAKASGGIVYLRIEDTDKKREIADGVSAIINGFKSFGITFDEGVTGIDSEKGDYGPYTQSKREEIYKTVAKSLVLKGLAYPCFCTAEELTALRDRQEKDGALIRGYFGKYAKCRNLTYEEIEKNIKEGKPYVLRFRSNGDENKRIVFDDMIRGKIEMPENIIDEVLLKSDGIPTYHFAHVCDDHFMRTTHVIRGEEWISSVPKHIALFKACGFKVPKYAHTPQVMKTDETDGTKRK
;
A
#
# COMPACT_ATOMS: atom_id res chain seq x y z
N ARG A 1 12.06 -18.06 0.76
CA ARG A 1 11.51 -16.69 0.61
C ARG A 1 10.04 -16.78 0.25
N VAL A 2 9.25 -15.84 0.73
CA VAL A 2 7.85 -15.68 0.33
C VAL A 2 7.74 -14.34 -0.38
N THR A 3 7.40 -14.39 -1.68
CA THR A 3 7.19 -13.22 -2.54
C THR A 3 5.75 -13.16 -3.03
N ARG A 4 5.33 -12.05 -3.57
CA ARG A 4 3.96 -11.91 -4.09
C ARG A 4 3.93 -10.98 -5.30
N PHE A 5 3.18 -11.36 -6.29
CA PHE A 5 2.67 -10.45 -7.29
C PHE A 5 1.28 -9.97 -6.86
N ALA A 6 1.10 -8.66 -6.80
CA ALA A 6 -0.09 -8.05 -6.22
C ALA A 6 -0.69 -6.97 -7.15
N PRO A 7 -1.25 -7.38 -8.31
CA PRO A 7 -1.81 -6.44 -9.27
C PRO A 7 -3.21 -5.97 -8.88
N SER A 8 -3.53 -4.73 -9.28
CA SER A 8 -4.92 -4.28 -9.34
C SER A 8 -5.54 -4.73 -10.68
N PRO A 9 -6.77 -5.26 -10.70
CA PRO A 9 -7.42 -5.74 -11.93
C PRO A 9 -8.00 -4.57 -12.75
N THR A 10 -7.20 -3.50 -12.94
CA THR A 10 -7.60 -2.25 -13.61
C THR A 10 -7.10 -2.16 -15.05
N GLY A 11 -6.51 -3.22 -15.56
CA GLY A 11 -5.96 -3.29 -16.91
C GLY A 11 -5.45 -4.68 -17.25
N TYR A 12 -5.06 -4.85 -18.49
CA TYR A 12 -4.40 -6.06 -18.94
C TYR A 12 -2.94 -6.12 -18.49
N LEU A 13 -2.41 -7.34 -18.42
CA LEU A 13 -1.01 -7.55 -18.10
C LEU A 13 -0.11 -6.87 -19.15
N HIS A 14 0.68 -5.90 -18.72
CA HIS A 14 1.67 -5.24 -19.55
C HIS A 14 3.09 -5.71 -19.18
N LEU A 15 4.06 -5.40 -20.04
CA LEU A 15 5.45 -5.88 -19.90
C LEU A 15 6.05 -5.58 -18.52
N GLY A 16 5.79 -4.40 -17.94
CA GLY A 16 6.27 -4.05 -16.61
C GLY A 16 5.66 -4.92 -15.51
N GLY A 17 4.36 -5.21 -15.59
CA GLY A 17 3.69 -6.14 -14.66
C GLY A 17 4.23 -7.56 -14.80
N PHE A 18 4.43 -8.01 -16.02
CA PHE A 18 5.04 -9.31 -16.29
C PHE A 18 6.46 -9.42 -15.71
N PHE A 19 7.29 -8.41 -15.94
CA PHE A 19 8.66 -8.34 -15.40
C PHE A 19 8.67 -8.39 -13.87
N GLY A 20 7.77 -7.65 -13.21
CA GLY A 20 7.61 -7.69 -11.75
C GLY A 20 7.27 -9.10 -11.26
N ALA A 21 6.24 -9.72 -11.83
CA ALA A 21 5.82 -11.07 -11.45
C ALA A 21 6.90 -12.13 -11.73
N LEU A 22 7.63 -12.03 -12.84
CA LEU A 22 8.74 -12.93 -13.15
C LEU A 22 9.85 -12.79 -12.12
N THR A 23 10.15 -11.58 -11.67
CA THR A 23 11.17 -11.32 -10.64
C THR A 23 10.75 -11.91 -9.29
N ASP A 24 9.48 -11.75 -8.90
CA ASP A 24 8.91 -12.39 -7.70
C ASP A 24 9.00 -13.91 -7.79
N TYR A 25 8.59 -14.48 -8.93
CA TYR A 25 8.62 -15.91 -9.21
C TYR A 25 10.04 -16.49 -9.09
N LEU A 26 10.98 -15.93 -9.83
CA LEU A 26 12.38 -16.39 -9.84
C LEU A 26 13.03 -16.27 -8.47
N THR A 27 12.75 -15.18 -7.72
CA THR A 27 13.28 -14.98 -6.37
C THR A 27 12.76 -16.03 -5.38
N ALA A 28 11.49 -16.39 -5.47
CA ALA A 28 10.92 -17.45 -4.66
C ALA A 28 11.53 -18.82 -5.05
N LYS A 29 11.49 -19.17 -6.33
CA LYS A 29 11.96 -20.49 -6.82
C LYS A 29 13.45 -20.72 -6.57
N ALA A 30 14.29 -19.71 -6.76
CA ALA A 30 15.74 -19.81 -6.46
C ALA A 30 16.03 -20.09 -4.98
N SER A 31 15.09 -19.86 -4.09
CA SER A 31 15.23 -20.12 -2.65
C SER A 31 14.43 -21.33 -2.14
N GLY A 32 13.79 -22.10 -3.03
CA GLY A 32 12.84 -23.13 -2.63
C GLY A 32 11.63 -22.57 -1.88
N GLY A 33 11.28 -21.32 -2.12
CA GLY A 33 10.23 -20.60 -1.42
C GLY A 33 8.91 -20.59 -2.18
N ILE A 34 8.02 -19.69 -1.78
CA ILE A 34 6.64 -19.57 -2.25
C ILE A 34 6.45 -18.24 -2.96
N VAL A 35 5.76 -18.26 -4.10
CA VAL A 35 5.22 -17.08 -4.75
C VAL A 35 3.70 -17.16 -4.80
N TYR A 36 3.00 -16.09 -4.37
CA TYR A 36 1.55 -16.05 -4.41
C TYR A 36 1.00 -14.87 -5.22
N LEU A 37 -0.24 -15.05 -5.71
CA LEU A 37 -0.99 -14.02 -6.42
C LEU A 37 -2.04 -13.40 -5.49
N ARG A 38 -1.92 -12.10 -5.20
CA ARG A 38 -2.92 -11.32 -4.49
C ARG A 38 -3.59 -10.35 -5.44
N ILE A 39 -4.91 -10.27 -5.41
CA ILE A 39 -5.67 -9.30 -6.20
C ILE A 39 -6.00 -8.09 -5.33
N GLU A 40 -5.57 -6.90 -5.78
CA GLU A 40 -5.80 -5.62 -5.10
C GLU A 40 -6.94 -4.85 -5.77
N ASP A 41 -8.18 -5.25 -5.45
CA ASP A 41 -9.45 -4.78 -6.04
C ASP A 41 -10.16 -3.72 -5.20
N THR A 42 -9.44 -2.97 -4.38
CA THR A 42 -10.03 -1.92 -3.54
C THR A 42 -10.46 -0.67 -4.31
N ASP A 43 -10.13 -0.56 -5.59
CA ASP A 43 -10.58 0.49 -6.50
C ASP A 43 -11.60 -0.05 -7.51
N LYS A 44 -12.82 -0.28 -7.02
CA LYS A 44 -13.92 -0.83 -7.83
C LYS A 44 -14.30 0.01 -9.06
N LYS A 45 -13.97 1.31 -9.07
CA LYS A 45 -14.31 2.21 -10.19
C LYS A 45 -13.48 1.94 -11.45
N ARG A 46 -12.30 1.37 -11.30
CA ARG A 46 -11.36 1.07 -12.40
C ARG A 46 -11.24 -0.42 -12.71
N GLU A 47 -11.98 -1.27 -12.01
CA GLU A 47 -11.94 -2.71 -12.22
C GLU A 47 -12.49 -3.09 -13.59
N ILE A 48 -11.79 -3.99 -14.30
CA ILE A 48 -12.20 -4.55 -15.57
C ILE A 48 -12.80 -5.94 -15.31
N ALA A 49 -14.00 -6.21 -15.86
CA ALA A 49 -14.75 -7.45 -15.60
C ALA A 49 -13.93 -8.74 -15.77
N ASP A 50 -13.04 -8.79 -16.78
CA ASP A 50 -12.19 -9.95 -17.07
C ASP A 50 -10.74 -9.81 -16.55
N GLY A 51 -10.46 -8.76 -15.78
CA GLY A 51 -9.09 -8.40 -15.37
C GLY A 51 -8.36 -9.53 -14.62
N VAL A 52 -9.03 -10.19 -13.69
CA VAL A 52 -8.45 -11.30 -12.92
C VAL A 52 -8.12 -12.49 -13.82
N SER A 53 -9.07 -12.89 -14.69
CA SER A 53 -8.88 -14.00 -15.63
C SER A 53 -7.78 -13.71 -16.63
N ALA A 54 -7.70 -12.47 -17.13
CA ALA A 54 -6.65 -12.04 -18.05
C ALA A 54 -5.26 -12.11 -17.42
N ILE A 55 -5.13 -11.71 -16.15
CA ILE A 55 -3.88 -11.81 -15.39
C ILE A 55 -3.46 -13.29 -15.25
N ILE A 56 -4.35 -14.15 -14.77
CA ILE A 56 -4.06 -15.57 -14.54
C ILE A 56 -3.68 -16.27 -15.84
N ASN A 57 -4.48 -16.11 -16.90
CA ASN A 57 -4.24 -16.73 -18.20
C ASN A 57 -2.98 -16.19 -18.87
N GLY A 58 -2.71 -14.89 -18.71
CA GLY A 58 -1.48 -14.26 -19.20
C GLY A 58 -0.24 -14.92 -18.60
N PHE A 59 -0.17 -15.10 -17.29
CA PHE A 59 0.98 -15.78 -16.67
C PHE A 59 1.07 -17.26 -17.03
N LYS A 60 -0.04 -17.95 -17.08
CA LYS A 60 -0.09 -19.38 -17.46
C LYS A 60 0.48 -19.61 -18.87
N SER A 61 0.21 -18.72 -19.82
CA SER A 61 0.74 -18.83 -21.19
C SER A 61 2.27 -18.69 -21.28
N PHE A 62 2.89 -18.07 -20.26
CA PHE A 62 4.36 -17.98 -20.13
C PHE A 62 4.95 -19.02 -19.18
N GLY A 63 4.17 -20.00 -18.72
CA GLY A 63 4.64 -21.03 -17.80
C GLY A 63 4.87 -20.55 -16.35
N ILE A 64 4.42 -19.34 -16.00
CA ILE A 64 4.49 -18.84 -14.63
C ILE A 64 3.25 -19.31 -13.88
N THR A 65 3.47 -20.05 -12.78
CA THR A 65 2.43 -20.53 -11.89
C THR A 65 2.67 -20.05 -10.47
N PHE A 66 1.61 -19.68 -9.78
CA PHE A 66 1.68 -19.28 -8.38
C PHE A 66 1.45 -20.50 -7.48
N ASP A 67 2.21 -20.58 -6.39
CA ASP A 67 2.09 -21.68 -5.42
C ASP A 67 0.81 -21.52 -4.59
N GLU A 68 0.47 -20.28 -4.26
CA GLU A 68 -0.73 -19.85 -3.51
C GLU A 68 -1.37 -18.63 -4.16
N GLY A 69 -2.53 -18.24 -3.67
CA GLY A 69 -3.23 -17.05 -4.12
C GLY A 69 -4.47 -17.33 -4.95
N VAL A 70 -4.88 -16.32 -5.69
CA VAL A 70 -6.05 -16.39 -6.58
C VAL A 70 -5.74 -17.29 -7.77
N THR A 71 -6.60 -18.29 -8.03
CA THR A 71 -6.47 -19.26 -9.13
C THR A 71 -7.55 -19.13 -10.19
N GLY A 72 -8.58 -18.35 -9.93
CA GLY A 72 -9.71 -18.03 -10.81
C GLY A 72 -10.59 -16.96 -10.19
N ILE A 73 -11.71 -16.60 -10.84
CA ILE A 73 -12.62 -15.53 -10.39
C ILE A 73 -13.10 -15.78 -8.95
N ASP A 74 -13.50 -17.00 -8.63
CA ASP A 74 -14.02 -17.39 -7.32
C ASP A 74 -13.23 -18.53 -6.68
N SER A 75 -11.99 -18.73 -7.10
CA SER A 75 -11.15 -19.80 -6.58
C SER A 75 -9.78 -19.27 -6.14
N GLU A 76 -9.31 -19.81 -5.03
CA GLU A 76 -8.00 -19.51 -4.45
C GLU A 76 -7.40 -20.77 -3.82
N LYS A 77 -6.09 -20.77 -3.63
CA LYS A 77 -5.32 -21.85 -3.03
C LYS A 77 -4.33 -21.30 -2.03
N GLY A 78 -4.16 -21.95 -0.91
CA GLY A 78 -3.21 -21.60 0.16
C GLY A 78 -3.89 -21.38 1.49
N ASP A 79 -3.08 -21.20 2.54
CA ASP A 79 -3.54 -21.21 3.93
C ASP A 79 -3.75 -19.80 4.51
N TYR A 80 -3.42 -18.73 3.74
CA TYR A 80 -3.41 -17.36 4.24
C TYR A 80 -4.43 -16.45 3.53
N GLY A 81 -5.41 -17.04 2.89
CA GLY A 81 -6.51 -16.33 2.24
C GLY A 81 -7.42 -15.56 3.20
N PRO A 82 -8.42 -14.87 2.67
CA PRO A 82 -8.65 -14.61 1.24
C PRO A 82 -7.48 -13.84 0.59
N TYR A 83 -7.18 -14.16 -0.68
CA TYR A 83 -6.12 -13.49 -1.44
C TYR A 83 -6.63 -12.34 -2.31
N THR A 84 -7.90 -11.99 -2.18
CA THR A 84 -8.54 -10.82 -2.80
C THR A 84 -8.83 -9.78 -1.73
N GLN A 85 -8.36 -8.56 -1.90
CA GLN A 85 -8.41 -7.52 -0.85
C GLN A 85 -9.83 -7.15 -0.42
N SER A 86 -10.79 -7.08 -1.33
CA SER A 86 -12.19 -6.79 -0.99
C SER A 86 -12.82 -7.82 -0.04
N LYS A 87 -12.29 -9.04 0.01
CA LYS A 87 -12.74 -10.12 0.90
C LYS A 87 -12.09 -10.07 2.29
N ARG A 88 -11.22 -9.08 2.58
CA ARG A 88 -10.39 -8.98 3.80
C ARG A 88 -10.79 -7.82 4.72
N GLU A 89 -11.93 -7.22 4.51
CA GLU A 89 -12.39 -6.02 5.23
C GLU A 89 -12.28 -6.13 6.76
N GLU A 90 -12.70 -7.27 7.33
CA GLU A 90 -12.66 -7.49 8.79
C GLU A 90 -11.24 -7.56 9.35
N ILE A 91 -10.27 -8.03 8.57
CA ILE A 91 -8.85 -8.02 8.96
C ILE A 91 -8.37 -6.57 9.09
N TYR A 92 -8.64 -5.74 8.09
CA TYR A 92 -8.24 -4.34 8.10
C TYR A 92 -8.91 -3.57 9.24
N LYS A 93 -10.20 -3.76 9.46
CA LYS A 93 -10.94 -3.15 10.57
C LYS A 93 -10.36 -3.56 11.94
N THR A 94 -10.02 -4.83 12.09
CA THR A 94 -9.45 -5.36 13.34
C THR A 94 -8.08 -4.73 13.63
N VAL A 95 -7.20 -4.68 12.63
CA VAL A 95 -5.88 -4.03 12.79
C VAL A 95 -6.04 -2.54 13.06
N ALA A 96 -6.93 -1.86 12.33
CA ALA A 96 -7.21 -0.44 12.53
C ALA A 96 -7.72 -0.15 13.95
N LYS A 97 -8.66 -0.95 14.46
CA LYS A 97 -9.14 -0.85 15.85
C LYS A 97 -8.00 -1.01 16.86
N SER A 98 -7.07 -1.94 16.61
CA SER A 98 -5.90 -2.11 17.50
C SER A 98 -5.01 -0.88 17.52
N LEU A 99 -4.87 -0.18 16.41
CA LEU A 99 -4.11 1.07 16.33
C LEU A 99 -4.83 2.21 17.07
N VAL A 100 -6.16 2.28 16.99
CA VAL A 100 -6.95 3.26 17.78
C VAL A 100 -6.76 3.01 19.27
N LEU A 101 -6.87 1.76 19.73
CA LEU A 101 -6.67 1.40 21.15
C LEU A 101 -5.27 1.75 21.67
N LYS A 102 -4.25 1.72 20.79
CA LYS A 102 -2.87 2.13 21.11
C LYS A 102 -2.65 3.65 21.00
N GLY A 103 -3.67 4.44 20.63
CA GLY A 103 -3.52 5.87 20.35
C GLY A 103 -2.72 6.19 19.09
N LEU A 104 -2.49 5.20 18.23
CA LEU A 104 -1.73 5.32 16.97
C LEU A 104 -2.61 5.56 15.73
N ALA A 105 -3.91 5.66 15.91
CA ALA A 105 -4.86 6.08 14.89
C ALA A 105 -5.98 6.89 15.51
N TYR A 106 -6.61 7.74 14.69
CA TYR A 106 -7.69 8.63 15.11
C TYR A 106 -8.67 8.92 13.97
N PRO A 107 -9.95 9.23 14.26
CA PRO A 107 -10.91 9.64 13.25
C PRO A 107 -10.66 11.07 12.79
N CYS A 108 -10.75 11.28 11.48
CA CYS A 108 -10.64 12.59 10.84
C CYS A 108 -11.93 12.92 10.12
N PHE A 109 -12.60 13.99 10.53
CA PHE A 109 -13.90 14.45 10.02
C PHE A 109 -13.77 15.57 8.96
N CYS A 110 -12.57 15.80 8.45
CA CYS A 110 -12.35 16.85 7.43
C CYS A 110 -13.09 16.52 6.14
N THR A 111 -13.80 17.52 5.60
CA THR A 111 -14.42 17.46 4.27
C THR A 111 -13.38 17.62 3.16
N ALA A 112 -13.80 17.35 1.92
CA ALA A 112 -12.93 17.56 0.74
C ALA A 112 -12.52 19.03 0.59
N GLU A 113 -13.45 19.96 0.86
CA GLU A 113 -13.23 21.41 0.80
C GLU A 113 -12.20 21.83 1.85
N GLU A 114 -12.31 21.32 3.07
CA GLU A 114 -11.35 21.60 4.15
C GLU A 114 -9.95 21.07 3.82
N LEU A 115 -9.85 19.92 3.18
CA LEU A 115 -8.58 19.35 2.74
C LEU A 115 -7.98 20.15 1.56
N THR A 116 -8.81 20.72 0.70
CA THR A 116 -8.38 21.64 -0.36
C THR A 116 -7.85 22.93 0.24
N ALA A 117 -8.61 23.58 1.13
CA ALA A 117 -8.18 24.80 1.84
C ALA A 117 -6.88 24.58 2.63
N LEU A 118 -6.68 23.37 3.18
CA LEU A 118 -5.42 23.00 3.83
C LEU A 118 -4.25 23.03 2.85
N ARG A 119 -4.40 22.48 1.66
CA ARG A 119 -3.34 22.51 0.63
C ARG A 119 -3.00 23.94 0.20
N ASP A 120 -4.02 24.77 -0.01
CA ASP A 120 -3.84 26.18 -0.37
C ASP A 120 -3.09 26.94 0.74
N ARG A 121 -3.42 26.65 2.00
CA ARG A 121 -2.71 27.21 3.16
C ARG A 121 -1.25 26.75 3.20
N GLN A 122 -0.98 25.46 3.01
CA GLN A 122 0.38 24.94 2.97
C GLN A 122 1.22 25.57 1.85
N GLU A 123 0.60 25.85 0.71
CA GLU A 123 1.25 26.55 -0.40
C GLU A 123 1.58 27.99 -0.03
N LYS A 124 0.65 28.73 0.56
CA LYS A 124 0.87 30.11 1.05
C LYS A 124 1.92 30.17 2.17
N ASP A 125 1.94 29.17 3.05
CA ASP A 125 2.94 29.05 4.12
C ASP A 125 4.34 28.65 3.59
N GLY A 126 4.49 28.34 2.30
CA GLY A 126 5.75 27.86 1.71
C GLY A 126 6.17 26.50 2.26
N ALA A 127 5.22 25.65 2.68
CA ALA A 127 5.52 24.37 3.29
C ALA A 127 6.22 23.43 2.29
N LEU A 128 7.41 22.93 2.65
CA LEU A 128 8.19 22.00 1.83
C LEU A 128 7.52 20.63 1.76
N ILE A 129 6.88 20.20 2.84
CA ILE A 129 6.13 18.95 2.91
C ILE A 129 4.64 19.30 2.90
N ARG A 130 3.90 18.69 1.96
CA ARG A 130 2.45 18.86 1.86
C ARG A 130 1.74 17.60 2.34
N GLY A 131 0.68 17.76 3.10
CA GLY A 131 -0.10 16.64 3.63
C GLY A 131 -0.78 16.97 4.96
N TYR A 132 -1.35 15.96 5.58
CA TYR A 132 -2.07 16.09 6.83
C TYR A 132 -1.17 15.68 7.99
N PHE A 133 -0.60 16.64 8.71
CA PHE A 133 0.34 16.40 9.83
C PHE A 133 0.49 17.64 10.71
N GLY A 134 0.97 17.44 11.92
CA GLY A 134 1.35 18.51 12.88
C GLY A 134 0.29 19.59 13.01
N LYS A 135 0.67 20.86 12.82
CA LYS A 135 -0.24 22.03 12.89
C LYS A 135 -1.33 22.02 11.80
N TYR A 136 -1.14 21.25 10.76
CA TYR A 136 -2.08 21.11 9.65
C TYR A 136 -3.11 20.00 9.86
N ALA A 137 -3.00 19.21 10.92
CA ALA A 137 -3.85 18.07 11.22
C ALA A 137 -4.88 18.40 12.32
N LYS A 138 -5.90 19.21 12.00
CA LYS A 138 -6.86 19.72 12.99
C LYS A 138 -7.56 18.64 13.82
N CYS A 139 -7.86 17.47 13.21
CA CYS A 139 -8.54 16.37 13.91
C CYS A 139 -7.60 15.52 14.77
N ARG A 140 -6.28 15.72 14.65
CA ARG A 140 -5.28 14.92 15.37
C ARG A 140 -5.38 15.07 16.90
N ASN A 141 -5.81 16.24 17.36
CA ASN A 141 -5.86 16.58 18.77
C ASN A 141 -7.29 16.82 19.29
N LEU A 142 -8.30 16.30 18.61
CA LEU A 142 -9.67 16.31 19.11
C LEU A 142 -9.75 15.54 20.42
N THR A 143 -10.52 16.07 21.36
CA THR A 143 -10.82 15.38 22.63
C THR A 143 -11.75 14.21 22.38
N TYR A 144 -11.84 13.32 23.37
CA TYR A 144 -12.75 12.18 23.28
C TYR A 144 -14.21 12.64 23.13
N GLU A 145 -14.61 13.69 23.85
CA GLU A 145 -15.95 14.27 23.82
C GLU A 145 -16.29 14.86 22.43
N GLU A 146 -15.32 15.53 21.82
CA GLU A 146 -15.48 16.07 20.46
C GLU A 146 -15.62 14.95 19.42
N ILE A 147 -14.83 13.90 19.54
CA ILE A 147 -14.92 12.72 18.67
C ILE A 147 -16.29 12.05 18.84
N GLU A 148 -16.70 11.78 20.08
CA GLU A 148 -17.99 11.16 20.39
C GLU A 148 -19.17 11.98 19.86
N LYS A 149 -19.13 13.30 20.06
CA LYS A 149 -20.13 14.23 19.52
C LYS A 149 -20.22 14.12 18.00
N ASN A 150 -19.11 14.19 17.29
CA ASN A 150 -19.09 14.10 15.83
C ASN A 150 -19.64 12.75 15.32
N ILE A 151 -19.32 11.65 16.01
CA ILE A 151 -19.85 10.32 15.67
C ILE A 151 -21.36 10.25 15.92
N LYS A 152 -21.85 10.76 17.07
CA LYS A 152 -23.29 10.81 17.40
C LYS A 152 -24.09 11.68 16.42
N GLU A 153 -23.48 12.73 15.90
CA GLU A 153 -24.06 13.59 14.85
C GLU A 153 -24.03 12.93 13.46
N GLY A 154 -23.50 11.71 13.33
CA GLY A 154 -23.42 10.96 12.08
C GLY A 154 -22.44 11.54 11.06
N LYS A 155 -21.48 12.35 11.48
CA LYS A 155 -20.48 12.90 10.56
C LYS A 155 -19.60 11.79 9.96
N PRO A 156 -19.46 11.74 8.63
CA PRO A 156 -18.57 10.79 7.99
C PRO A 156 -17.12 11.08 8.40
N TYR A 157 -16.35 10.03 8.57
CA TYR A 157 -14.93 10.15 8.91
C TYR A 157 -14.08 9.12 8.20
N VAL A 158 -12.81 9.43 8.05
CA VAL A 158 -11.75 8.49 7.69
C VAL A 158 -10.92 8.18 8.93
N LEU A 159 -10.32 7.00 8.98
CA LEU A 159 -9.37 6.70 10.04
C LEU A 159 -7.96 7.01 9.56
N ARG A 160 -7.22 7.84 10.30
CA ARG A 160 -5.83 8.21 10.00
C ARG A 160 -4.84 7.57 10.96
N PHE A 161 -3.70 7.20 10.43
CA PHE A 161 -2.51 6.89 11.19
C PHE A 161 -2.02 8.16 11.92
N ARG A 162 -1.65 8.03 13.18
CA ARG A 162 -0.95 9.08 13.94
C ARG A 162 0.54 8.86 13.77
N SER A 163 1.14 9.51 12.79
CA SER A 163 2.57 9.41 12.58
C SER A 163 3.37 10.01 13.73
N ASN A 164 4.39 9.31 14.16
CA ASN A 164 5.33 9.77 15.18
C ASN A 164 6.71 10.13 14.57
N GLY A 165 6.78 10.28 13.25
CA GLY A 165 8.01 10.69 12.57
C GLY A 165 8.40 12.12 12.91
N ASP A 166 9.67 12.39 12.76
CA ASP A 166 10.29 13.71 12.96
C ASP A 166 10.85 14.19 11.61
N GLU A 167 10.49 15.40 11.20
CA GLU A 167 10.94 15.98 9.92
C GLU A 167 12.46 16.18 9.84
N ASN A 168 13.13 16.29 10.99
CA ASN A 168 14.58 16.45 11.10
C ASN A 168 15.33 15.10 11.16
N LYS A 169 14.61 13.99 11.22
CA LYS A 169 15.19 12.65 11.28
C LYS A 169 15.09 11.94 9.94
N ARG A 170 16.03 11.02 9.77
CA ARG A 170 16.10 10.18 8.58
C ARG A 170 16.00 8.71 8.98
N ILE A 171 15.35 7.94 8.10
CA ILE A 171 15.31 6.49 8.20
C ILE A 171 16.27 5.90 7.17
N VAL A 172 17.01 4.90 7.60
CA VAL A 172 17.90 4.11 6.74
C VAL A 172 17.31 2.72 6.60
N PHE A 173 17.25 2.22 5.39
CA PHE A 173 16.82 0.85 5.09
C PHE A 173 17.69 0.27 3.97
N ASP A 174 17.82 -1.05 3.97
CA ASP A 174 18.56 -1.78 2.95
C ASP A 174 17.60 -2.26 1.87
N ASP A 175 17.82 -1.81 0.63
CA ASP A 175 17.18 -2.32 -0.56
C ASP A 175 18.06 -3.38 -1.22
N MET A 176 17.50 -4.54 -1.56
CA MET A 176 18.28 -5.67 -2.07
C MET A 176 18.91 -5.42 -3.45
N ILE A 177 18.41 -4.43 -4.20
CA ILE A 177 18.91 -4.05 -5.53
C ILE A 177 19.72 -2.76 -5.45
N ARG A 178 19.22 -1.78 -4.69
CA ARG A 178 19.76 -0.41 -4.63
C ARG A 178 20.77 -0.20 -3.50
N GLY A 179 20.90 -1.19 -2.60
CA GLY A 179 21.74 -1.05 -1.42
C GLY A 179 21.11 -0.17 -0.35
N LYS A 180 21.94 0.49 0.43
CA LYS A 180 21.49 1.35 1.53
C LYS A 180 20.86 2.63 1.02
N ILE A 181 19.62 2.88 1.43
CA ILE A 181 18.84 4.08 1.08
C ILE A 181 18.55 4.84 2.37
N GLU A 182 18.75 6.14 2.32
CA GLU A 182 18.43 7.07 3.39
C GLU A 182 17.38 8.07 2.94
N MET A 183 16.28 8.19 3.71
CA MET A 183 15.14 9.05 3.40
C MET A 183 14.63 9.75 4.65
N PRO A 184 13.89 10.89 4.54
CA PRO A 184 13.18 11.48 5.66
C PRO A 184 12.20 10.50 6.30
N GLU A 185 12.02 10.59 7.62
CA GLU A 185 10.94 9.86 8.29
C GLU A 185 9.56 10.30 7.79
N ASN A 186 8.59 9.41 7.84
CA ASN A 186 7.21 9.76 7.50
C ASN A 186 6.57 10.56 8.64
N ILE A 187 6.22 11.82 8.37
CA ILE A 187 5.49 12.69 9.30
C ILE A 187 4.00 12.78 8.98
N ILE A 188 3.56 12.28 7.82
CA ILE A 188 2.19 12.43 7.33
C ILE A 188 1.28 11.41 8.01
N ASP A 189 0.13 11.88 8.47
CA ASP A 189 -0.95 11.07 9.02
C ASP A 189 -1.77 10.47 7.87
N GLU A 190 -1.28 9.37 7.33
CA GLU A 190 -1.90 8.67 6.20
C GLU A 190 -3.30 8.15 6.55
N VAL A 191 -4.20 8.16 5.58
CA VAL A 191 -5.50 7.51 5.73
C VAL A 191 -5.30 5.99 5.74
N LEU A 192 -5.78 5.33 6.78
CA LEU A 192 -5.80 3.87 6.90
C LEU A 192 -7.05 3.29 6.26
N LEU A 193 -8.21 3.75 6.77
CA LEU A 193 -9.53 3.36 6.26
C LEU A 193 -10.26 4.59 5.74
N LYS A 194 -10.84 4.47 4.56
CA LYS A 194 -11.75 5.46 3.98
C LYS A 194 -13.09 5.46 4.73
N SER A 195 -13.95 6.44 4.44
CA SER A 195 -15.28 6.57 5.09
C SER A 195 -16.22 5.41 4.80
N ASP A 196 -15.99 4.68 3.72
CA ASP A 196 -16.70 3.45 3.36
C ASP A 196 -16.12 2.19 4.04
N GLY A 197 -15.09 2.32 4.87
CA GLY A 197 -14.40 1.22 5.55
C GLY A 197 -13.34 0.51 4.70
N ILE A 198 -13.20 0.88 3.43
CA ILE A 198 -12.20 0.30 2.52
C ILE A 198 -10.80 0.83 2.89
N PRO A 199 -9.77 -0.04 3.00
CA PRO A 199 -8.41 0.41 3.29
C PRO A 199 -7.81 1.20 2.13
N THR A 200 -6.85 2.07 2.46
CA THR A 200 -5.95 2.60 1.45
C THR A 200 -4.90 1.56 1.08
N TYR A 201 -4.30 1.72 -0.11
CA TYR A 201 -3.21 0.84 -0.57
C TYR A 201 -2.11 0.65 0.49
N HIS A 202 -1.65 1.73 1.10
CA HIS A 202 -0.55 1.67 2.06
C HIS A 202 -0.87 0.81 3.28
N PHE A 203 -2.09 0.89 3.77
CA PHE A 203 -2.50 0.11 4.93
C PHE A 203 -2.81 -1.34 4.57
N ALA A 204 -3.52 -1.57 3.45
CA ALA A 204 -3.78 -2.92 2.95
C ALA A 204 -2.49 -3.69 2.70
N HIS A 205 -1.52 -3.07 2.01
CA HIS A 205 -0.19 -3.64 1.78
C HIS A 205 0.48 -4.14 3.07
N VAL A 206 0.48 -3.31 4.14
CA VAL A 206 1.12 -3.66 5.42
C VAL A 206 0.40 -4.84 6.10
N CYS A 207 -0.93 -4.81 6.14
CA CYS A 207 -1.72 -5.89 6.73
C CYS A 207 -1.54 -7.20 5.97
N ASP A 208 -1.69 -7.15 4.65
CA ASP A 208 -1.67 -8.34 3.82
C ASP A 208 -0.30 -8.98 3.78
N ASP A 209 0.76 -8.20 3.61
CA ASP A 209 2.12 -8.74 3.59
C ASP A 209 2.50 -9.36 4.94
N HIS A 210 1.96 -8.87 6.06
CA HIS A 210 2.14 -9.51 7.35
C HIS A 210 1.37 -10.84 7.44
N PHE A 211 0.05 -10.82 7.21
CA PHE A 211 -0.79 -11.99 7.41
C PHE A 211 -0.59 -13.09 6.35
N MET A 212 -0.14 -12.72 5.16
CA MET A 212 0.27 -13.66 4.11
C MET A 212 1.75 -14.04 4.18
N ARG A 213 2.44 -13.66 5.28
CA ARG A 213 3.84 -14.02 5.56
C ARG A 213 4.85 -13.60 4.51
N THR A 214 4.61 -12.52 3.80
CA THR A 214 5.57 -11.97 2.83
C THR A 214 6.89 -11.65 3.50
N THR A 215 7.96 -12.21 2.98
CA THR A 215 9.32 -11.95 3.47
C THR A 215 10.10 -10.97 2.60
N HIS A 216 9.75 -10.91 1.31
CA HIS A 216 10.41 -10.09 0.31
C HIS A 216 9.37 -9.38 -0.55
N VAL A 217 9.45 -8.07 -0.61
CA VAL A 217 8.60 -7.19 -1.42
C VAL A 217 9.41 -6.70 -2.60
N ILE A 218 9.11 -7.22 -3.79
CA ILE A 218 9.76 -6.81 -5.04
C ILE A 218 8.74 -5.99 -5.82
N ARG A 219 9.14 -4.79 -6.26
CA ARG A 219 8.24 -3.86 -6.98
C ARG A 219 9.05 -2.81 -7.72
N GLY A 220 8.39 -2.02 -8.57
CA GLY A 220 9.04 -0.94 -9.30
C GLY A 220 9.58 0.18 -8.40
N GLU A 221 10.63 0.85 -8.88
CA GLU A 221 11.31 1.93 -8.14
C GLU A 221 10.44 3.15 -7.83
N GLU A 222 9.33 3.32 -8.54
CA GLU A 222 8.34 4.37 -8.28
C GLU A 222 7.73 4.29 -6.86
N TRP A 223 7.86 3.14 -6.22
CA TRP A 223 7.38 2.90 -4.85
C TRP A 223 8.40 3.17 -3.75
N ILE A 224 9.65 3.52 -4.09
CA ILE A 224 10.71 3.79 -3.09
C ILE A 224 10.27 4.89 -2.12
N SER A 225 9.65 5.95 -2.62
CA SER A 225 9.15 7.06 -1.80
C SER A 225 8.10 6.66 -0.75
N SER A 226 7.48 5.50 -0.92
CA SER A 226 6.50 4.96 0.03
C SER A 226 7.11 4.11 1.14
N VAL A 227 8.39 3.73 1.05
CA VAL A 227 9.02 2.83 2.03
C VAL A 227 9.04 3.41 3.44
N PRO A 228 9.36 4.70 3.67
CA PRO A 228 9.35 5.26 5.04
C PRO A 228 7.98 5.13 5.72
N LYS A 229 6.89 5.41 5.00
CA LYS A 229 5.53 5.28 5.55
C LYS A 229 5.15 3.81 5.80
N HIS A 230 5.55 2.89 4.92
CA HIS A 230 5.29 1.46 5.12
C HIS A 230 6.04 0.94 6.35
N ILE A 231 7.33 1.29 6.52
CA ILE A 231 8.10 0.90 7.70
C ILE A 231 7.46 1.46 8.99
N ALA A 232 7.01 2.72 8.97
CA ALA A 232 6.31 3.33 10.10
C ALA A 232 5.03 2.56 10.45
N LEU A 233 4.22 2.17 9.45
CA LEU A 233 3.01 1.39 9.63
C LEU A 233 3.29 -0.02 10.14
N PHE A 234 4.27 -0.74 9.57
CA PHE A 234 4.69 -2.07 10.07
C PHE A 234 5.07 -2.01 11.54
N LYS A 235 5.90 -1.04 11.94
CA LYS A 235 6.31 -0.84 13.33
C LYS A 235 5.13 -0.52 14.25
N ALA A 236 4.22 0.37 13.84
CA ALA A 236 3.05 0.74 14.61
C ALA A 236 2.11 -0.45 14.85
N CYS A 237 1.93 -1.30 13.85
CA CYS A 237 1.16 -2.54 13.95
C CYS A 237 1.87 -3.61 14.81
N GLY A 238 3.17 -3.49 15.08
CA GLY A 238 3.99 -4.52 15.71
C GLY A 238 4.34 -5.66 14.74
N PHE A 239 4.33 -5.38 13.45
CA PHE A 239 4.59 -6.34 12.39
C PHE A 239 6.07 -6.30 11.97
N LYS A 240 6.58 -7.45 11.53
CA LYS A 240 7.93 -7.54 10.98
C LYS A 240 7.98 -6.86 9.61
N VAL A 241 8.93 -5.94 9.43
CA VAL A 241 9.17 -5.29 8.14
C VAL A 241 9.76 -6.30 7.16
N PRO A 242 9.20 -6.49 5.96
CA PRO A 242 9.79 -7.34 4.92
C PRO A 242 11.07 -6.72 4.35
N LYS A 243 11.85 -7.52 3.64
CA LYS A 243 12.96 -7.01 2.82
C LYS A 243 12.40 -6.41 1.54
N TYR A 244 12.91 -5.26 1.16
CA TYR A 244 12.50 -4.57 -0.07
C TYR A 244 13.51 -4.75 -1.19
N ALA A 245 13.02 -4.82 -2.42
CA ALA A 245 13.80 -4.82 -3.65
C ALA A 245 13.07 -3.98 -4.70
N HIS A 246 13.66 -2.87 -5.12
CA HIS A 246 13.04 -1.97 -6.09
C HIS A 246 13.72 -2.11 -7.44
N THR A 247 13.01 -2.72 -8.39
CA THR A 247 13.47 -2.92 -9.77
C THR A 247 13.40 -1.63 -10.58
N PRO A 248 14.32 -1.41 -11.54
CA PRO A 248 14.19 -0.32 -12.48
C PRO A 248 12.92 -0.49 -13.34
N GLN A 249 12.41 0.62 -13.83
CA GLN A 249 11.27 0.60 -14.74
C GLN A 249 11.68 0.06 -16.11
N VAL A 250 10.81 -0.74 -16.71
CA VAL A 250 10.96 -1.13 -18.12
C VAL A 250 10.57 0.05 -18.99
N MET A 251 11.51 0.57 -19.76
CA MET A 251 11.31 1.74 -20.63
C MET A 251 11.34 1.32 -22.08
N LYS A 252 10.42 1.87 -22.88
CA LYS A 252 10.49 1.81 -24.34
C LYS A 252 11.36 2.97 -24.83
N THR A 253 12.31 2.70 -25.72
CA THR A 253 13.03 3.76 -26.42
C THR A 253 12.25 4.12 -27.68
N ASP A 254 11.98 5.40 -27.87
CA ASP A 254 11.39 5.90 -29.11
C ASP A 254 12.46 5.84 -30.21
N GLU A 255 12.17 5.14 -31.28
CA GLU A 255 13.12 4.93 -32.38
C GLU A 255 13.39 6.20 -33.18
N THR A 256 12.51 7.21 -33.09
CA THR A 256 12.60 8.45 -33.85
C THR A 256 13.47 9.51 -33.21
N ASP A 257 13.44 9.62 -31.88
CA ASP A 257 14.14 10.68 -31.13
C ASP A 257 15.06 10.16 -30.02
N GLY A 258 15.12 8.82 -29.83
CA GLY A 258 15.93 8.19 -28.79
C GLY A 258 15.43 8.43 -27.36
N THR A 259 14.27 9.08 -27.16
CA THR A 259 13.72 9.33 -25.83
C THR A 259 13.20 8.03 -25.21
N LYS A 260 13.37 7.91 -23.89
CA LYS A 260 12.83 6.78 -23.14
C LYS A 260 11.44 7.13 -22.59
N ARG A 261 10.45 6.32 -22.92
CA ARG A 261 9.06 6.46 -22.45
C ARG A 261 8.63 5.21 -21.66
N LYS A 262 7.71 5.40 -20.71
CA LYS A 262 7.06 4.30 -19.99
C LYS A 262 6.15 3.48 -20.90
#